data_760d347a7b56d821c06fc55d7caa4634
#
_entry.id   760d347a7b56d821c06fc55d7caa4634
#
_cell.length_a   1.000
_cell.length_b   1.000
_cell.length_c   1.000
_cell.angle_alpha   90.00
_cell.angle_beta   90.00
_cell.angle_gamma   90.00
#
_symmetry.space_group_name_H-M   'P 1'
#
loop_
_entity.id
_entity.type
_entity.pdbx_description
1 polymer ?
#
loop_
_entity_poly.entity_id
_entity_poly.type
_entity_poly.pdbx_seq_one_letter_code
_entity_poly.pdbx_strand_id
1 'polypeptide(L)'
;MQLTLLRTTAFLLLLFASTQAHAAVVAVIKSKDVSQYNQTLDGFKARFGGKAEVKEFNLDAIGEEAIAAQVQAVNPTAIFAIGPAAAKVARTAFPSVPLVYAVVPNPEGIGLKGAGVTGVAMSVHPKKHFNLFRALGGSIKRVGVIYNPQKSQDYVDEGARAAEGHSIQLVAKKASGEQDVPNLLREMIDQIDAFWLIPDSTVVSRNSYKFILQNTLEKGIPLLVFSSDLVKAGALVGLSPDFGDTGDKAAQMLEKIVTGTKAESLPVSYPDGRLELNEQIAEKMKIKLPGDLLARRGKIY
;
A
#
# COMPACT_ATOMS: atom_id res chain seq x y z
N MET A 1 -81.16 42.09 3.61
CA MET A 1 -79.82 42.58 3.92
C MET A 1 -78.96 41.35 4.24
N GLN A 2 -78.35 40.74 3.22
CA GLN A 2 -77.57 39.48 3.30
C GLN A 2 -76.13 39.82 3.09
N LEU A 3 -75.29 39.53 4.10
CA LEU A 3 -73.86 39.61 4.00
C LEU A 3 -73.29 38.31 3.38
N THR A 4 -72.69 38.43 2.24
CA THR A 4 -71.93 37.35 1.56
C THR A 4 -70.52 37.28 2.10
N LEU A 5 -70.15 36.21 2.84
CA LEU A 5 -68.80 35.91 3.23
C LEU A 5 -68.00 35.27 2.05
N LEU A 6 -67.00 35.94 1.52
CA LEU A 6 -66.05 35.40 0.60
C LEU A 6 -65.02 34.60 1.40
N ARG A 7 -64.97 33.26 1.21
CA ARG A 7 -63.90 32.37 1.67
C ARG A 7 -62.76 32.32 0.64
N THR A 8 -61.69 33.00 0.90
CA THR A 8 -60.43 32.88 0.15
C THR A 8 -59.70 31.68 0.64
N THR A 9 -59.66 30.59 -0.13
CA THR A 9 -58.86 29.40 0.10
C THR A 9 -57.44 29.66 -0.48
N ALA A 10 -56.46 29.93 0.37
CA ALA A 10 -55.06 30.02 -0.04
C ALA A 10 -54.52 28.61 -0.24
N PHE A 11 -54.26 28.24 -1.49
CA PHE A 11 -53.65 26.98 -1.87
C PHE A 11 -52.13 27.14 -1.73
N LEU A 12 -51.57 26.63 -0.63
CA LEU A 12 -50.13 26.62 -0.36
C LEU A 12 -49.50 25.51 -1.21
N LEU A 13 -48.94 25.86 -2.37
CA LEU A 13 -48.11 24.96 -3.17
C LEU A 13 -46.77 24.76 -2.45
N LEU A 14 -46.65 23.66 -1.71
CA LEU A 14 -45.37 23.13 -1.25
C LEU A 14 -44.60 22.62 -2.46
N LEU A 15 -43.68 23.44 -2.97
CA LEU A 15 -42.65 23.01 -3.89
C LEU A 15 -41.73 22.03 -3.13
N PHE A 16 -42.01 20.74 -3.23
CA PHE A 16 -41.01 19.72 -2.95
C PHE A 16 -39.93 19.84 -4.02
N ALA A 17 -38.89 20.63 -3.74
CA ALA A 17 -37.64 20.52 -4.45
C ALA A 17 -37.05 19.12 -4.12
N SER A 18 -37.40 18.13 -4.93
CA SER A 18 -36.72 16.86 -4.93
C SER A 18 -35.27 17.16 -5.30
N THR A 19 -34.41 17.29 -4.30
CA THR A 19 -32.97 17.17 -4.50
C THR A 19 -32.74 15.76 -5.07
N GLN A 20 -32.62 15.67 -6.38
CA GLN A 20 -32.09 14.46 -6.98
C GLN A 20 -30.72 14.26 -6.35
N ALA A 21 -30.65 13.35 -5.39
CA ALA A 21 -29.36 12.88 -4.89
C ALA A 21 -28.66 12.25 -6.10
N HIS A 22 -27.77 13.01 -6.72
CA HIS A 22 -26.88 12.45 -7.73
C HIS A 22 -26.15 11.29 -7.07
N ALA A 23 -26.28 10.10 -7.64
CA ALA A 23 -25.52 8.96 -7.16
C ALA A 23 -24.03 9.35 -7.18
N ALA A 24 -23.34 9.13 -6.07
CA ALA A 24 -21.92 9.44 -6.01
C ALA A 24 -21.18 8.69 -7.14
N VAL A 25 -20.29 9.40 -7.84
CA VAL A 25 -19.47 8.82 -8.92
C VAL A 25 -18.03 8.71 -8.44
N VAL A 26 -17.47 7.52 -8.50
CA VAL A 26 -16.04 7.28 -8.26
C VAL A 26 -15.35 7.03 -9.60
N ALA A 27 -14.42 7.94 -9.95
CA ALA A 27 -13.56 7.73 -11.09
C ALA A 27 -12.35 6.89 -10.68
N VAL A 28 -12.18 5.73 -11.28
CA VAL A 28 -11.01 4.87 -11.09
C VAL A 28 -10.05 5.10 -12.23
N ILE A 29 -8.86 5.62 -11.94
CA ILE A 29 -7.81 5.85 -12.94
C ILE A 29 -6.69 4.84 -12.69
N LYS A 30 -6.42 3.98 -13.68
CA LYS A 30 -5.34 3.00 -13.66
C LYS A 30 -4.19 3.47 -14.53
N SER A 31 -2.96 3.48 -14.01
CA SER A 31 -1.79 3.97 -14.77
C SER A 31 -1.52 3.14 -16.03
N LYS A 32 -1.65 1.81 -15.94
CA LYS A 32 -1.44 0.87 -17.05
C LYS A 32 -2.04 -0.49 -16.77
N ASP A 33 -1.98 -1.39 -17.73
CA ASP A 33 -2.50 -2.74 -17.60
C ASP A 33 -1.41 -3.73 -17.16
N VAL A 34 -1.29 -3.92 -15.83
CA VAL A 34 -0.36 -4.88 -15.20
C VAL A 34 -1.06 -5.62 -14.08
N SER A 35 -0.57 -6.82 -13.78
CA SER A 35 -1.20 -7.76 -12.84
C SER A 35 -1.50 -7.15 -11.48
N GLN A 36 -0.56 -6.39 -10.89
CA GLN A 36 -0.75 -5.78 -9.57
C GLN A 36 -1.89 -4.74 -9.57
N TYR A 37 -1.99 -3.94 -10.63
CA TYR A 37 -3.04 -2.93 -10.74
C TYR A 37 -4.40 -3.57 -11.01
N ASN A 38 -4.45 -4.65 -11.78
CA ASN A 38 -5.68 -5.41 -12.04
C ASN A 38 -6.18 -6.08 -10.77
N GLN A 39 -5.32 -6.76 -10.00
CA GLN A 39 -5.69 -7.34 -8.71
C GLN A 39 -6.21 -6.28 -7.71
N THR A 40 -5.60 -5.09 -7.70
CA THR A 40 -6.06 -3.97 -6.87
C THR A 40 -7.45 -3.49 -7.31
N LEU A 41 -7.67 -3.34 -8.61
CA LEU A 41 -8.97 -2.97 -9.15
C LEU A 41 -10.04 -4.03 -8.85
N ASP A 42 -9.71 -5.31 -9.00
CA ASP A 42 -10.63 -6.42 -8.72
C ASP A 42 -11.03 -6.46 -7.25
N GLY A 43 -10.06 -6.29 -6.33
CA GLY A 43 -10.34 -6.19 -4.89
C GLY A 43 -11.22 -4.99 -4.54
N PHE A 44 -10.98 -3.84 -5.17
CA PHE A 44 -11.82 -2.66 -5.03
C PHE A 44 -13.26 -2.95 -5.48
N LYS A 45 -13.44 -3.51 -6.69
CA LYS A 45 -14.77 -3.82 -7.23
C LYS A 45 -15.55 -4.83 -6.41
N ALA A 46 -14.86 -5.86 -5.92
CA ALA A 46 -15.48 -6.90 -5.09
C ALA A 46 -16.14 -6.33 -3.83
N ARG A 47 -15.55 -5.28 -3.25
CA ARG A 47 -16.09 -4.61 -2.06
C ARG A 47 -17.04 -3.45 -2.38
N PHE A 48 -16.65 -2.59 -3.31
CA PHE A 48 -17.30 -1.29 -3.54
C PHE A 48 -18.63 -1.40 -4.31
N GLY A 49 -18.94 -2.55 -4.89
CA GLY A 49 -20.10 -2.78 -5.77
C GLY A 49 -21.40 -2.24 -5.21
N GLY A 50 -22.11 -1.41 -6.01
CA GLY A 50 -23.44 -0.89 -5.71
C GLY A 50 -23.52 0.31 -4.76
N LYS A 51 -22.40 0.83 -4.23
CA LYS A 51 -22.39 1.98 -3.29
C LYS A 51 -22.30 3.34 -3.98
N ALA A 52 -21.70 3.36 -5.17
CA ALA A 52 -21.65 4.51 -6.05
C ALA A 52 -21.47 4.02 -7.49
N GLU A 53 -21.68 4.90 -8.45
CA GLU A 53 -21.34 4.61 -9.84
C GLU A 53 -19.82 4.61 -10.00
N VAL A 54 -19.25 3.55 -10.61
CA VAL A 54 -17.80 3.43 -10.87
C VAL A 54 -17.53 3.64 -12.35
N LYS A 55 -16.69 4.62 -12.67
CA LYS A 55 -16.20 4.88 -14.04
C LYS A 55 -14.71 4.58 -14.10
N GLU A 56 -14.31 3.68 -14.99
CA GLU A 56 -12.94 3.21 -15.13
C GLU A 56 -12.24 3.86 -16.31
N PHE A 57 -10.99 4.28 -16.08
CA PHE A 57 -10.14 4.93 -17.07
C PHE A 57 -8.75 4.28 -17.03
N ASN A 58 -8.22 3.95 -18.21
CA ASN A 58 -6.85 3.43 -18.35
C ASN A 58 -5.97 4.49 -19.00
N LEU A 59 -5.05 5.05 -18.23
CA LEU A 59 -4.18 6.15 -18.67
C LEU A 59 -3.29 5.74 -19.83
N ASP A 60 -2.75 4.52 -19.81
CA ASP A 60 -1.87 4.00 -20.86
C ASP A 60 -2.60 3.86 -22.22
N ALA A 61 -3.91 3.61 -22.19
CA ALA A 61 -4.72 3.48 -23.39
C ALA A 61 -5.26 4.81 -23.93
N ILE A 62 -5.50 5.79 -23.04
CA ILE A 62 -6.21 7.05 -23.37
C ILE A 62 -5.24 8.23 -23.53
N GLY A 63 -4.16 8.27 -22.72
CA GLY A 63 -3.25 9.40 -22.62
C GLY A 63 -3.69 10.48 -21.61
N GLU A 64 -2.72 11.28 -21.14
CA GLU A 64 -2.93 12.20 -20.00
C GLU A 64 -3.95 13.32 -20.29
N GLU A 65 -3.88 13.95 -21.45
CA GLU A 65 -4.78 15.06 -21.82
C GLU A 65 -6.22 14.58 -22.00
N ALA A 66 -6.42 13.49 -22.71
CA ALA A 66 -7.74 12.95 -22.98
C ALA A 66 -8.40 12.37 -21.74
N ILE A 67 -7.64 11.75 -20.83
CA ILE A 67 -8.19 11.16 -19.60
C ILE A 67 -8.69 12.26 -18.65
N ALA A 68 -8.00 13.39 -18.55
CA ALA A 68 -8.45 14.51 -17.73
C ALA A 68 -9.82 15.03 -18.21
N ALA A 69 -10.03 15.20 -19.52
CA ALA A 69 -11.31 15.62 -20.08
C ALA A 69 -12.42 14.58 -19.82
N GLN A 70 -12.14 13.28 -19.98
CA GLN A 70 -13.12 12.22 -19.75
C GLN A 70 -13.52 12.10 -18.27
N VAL A 71 -12.55 12.22 -17.36
CA VAL A 71 -12.81 12.21 -15.91
C VAL A 71 -13.60 13.45 -15.50
N GLN A 72 -13.28 14.62 -16.05
CA GLN A 72 -14.03 15.85 -15.79
C GLN A 72 -15.50 15.72 -16.24
N ALA A 73 -15.75 15.08 -17.38
CA ALA A 73 -17.09 14.89 -17.92
C ALA A 73 -18.02 14.07 -17.03
N VAL A 74 -17.49 13.16 -16.21
CA VAL A 74 -18.28 12.34 -15.27
C VAL A 74 -18.48 13.01 -13.90
N ASN A 75 -17.89 14.20 -13.68
CA ASN A 75 -18.00 14.99 -12.45
C ASN A 75 -17.83 14.13 -11.17
N PRO A 76 -16.67 13.53 -10.92
CA PRO A 76 -16.51 12.55 -9.87
C PRO A 76 -16.60 13.17 -8.48
N THR A 77 -17.27 12.47 -7.56
CA THR A 77 -17.31 12.78 -6.12
C THR A 77 -15.98 12.44 -5.45
N ALA A 78 -15.28 11.42 -5.94
CA ALA A 78 -13.95 11.01 -5.49
C ALA A 78 -13.20 10.29 -6.60
N ILE A 79 -11.87 10.26 -6.49
CA ILE A 79 -10.99 9.57 -7.43
C ILE A 79 -10.25 8.45 -6.71
N PHE A 80 -10.21 7.27 -7.32
CA PHE A 80 -9.31 6.18 -6.96
C PHE A 80 -8.21 6.07 -8.01
N ALA A 81 -6.96 6.35 -7.63
CA ALA A 81 -5.82 6.29 -8.54
C ALA A 81 -4.93 5.07 -8.23
N ILE A 82 -4.74 4.21 -9.23
CA ILE A 82 -3.92 3.00 -9.14
C ILE A 82 -2.63 3.20 -9.91
N GLY A 83 -1.53 3.31 -9.17
CA GLY A 83 -0.19 3.55 -9.70
C GLY A 83 0.20 5.04 -9.80
N PRO A 84 1.51 5.32 -9.94
CA PRO A 84 2.06 6.68 -9.77
C PRO A 84 1.62 7.66 -10.86
N ALA A 85 1.52 7.25 -12.13
CA ALA A 85 1.10 8.13 -13.20
C ALA A 85 -0.36 8.58 -13.03
N ALA A 86 -1.28 7.64 -12.76
CA ALA A 86 -2.68 7.92 -12.47
C ALA A 86 -2.83 8.87 -11.28
N ALA A 87 -2.09 8.61 -10.21
CA ALA A 87 -2.14 9.44 -9.00
C ALA A 87 -1.62 10.86 -9.24
N LYS A 88 -0.55 11.01 -10.04
CA LYS A 88 -0.03 12.32 -10.44
C LYS A 88 -1.05 13.11 -11.28
N VAL A 89 -1.63 12.47 -12.30
CA VAL A 89 -2.67 13.09 -13.14
C VAL A 89 -3.88 13.49 -12.28
N ALA A 90 -4.38 12.59 -11.44
CA ALA A 90 -5.51 12.88 -10.55
C ALA A 90 -5.21 14.08 -9.64
N ARG A 91 -4.04 14.12 -9.00
CA ARG A 91 -3.65 15.21 -8.10
C ARG A 91 -3.52 16.56 -8.81
N THR A 92 -2.97 16.55 -10.05
CA THR A 92 -2.71 17.77 -10.83
C THR A 92 -3.97 18.32 -11.48
N ALA A 93 -4.78 17.45 -12.12
CA ALA A 93 -5.96 17.87 -12.86
C ALA A 93 -7.18 18.11 -11.97
N PHE A 94 -7.27 17.44 -10.80
CA PHE A 94 -8.44 17.47 -9.91
C PHE A 94 -8.05 17.79 -8.45
N PRO A 95 -7.41 18.93 -8.17
CA PRO A 95 -6.85 19.23 -6.82
C PRO A 95 -7.92 19.35 -5.74
N SER A 96 -9.17 19.62 -6.11
CA SER A 96 -10.32 19.77 -5.19
C SER A 96 -11.14 18.50 -5.01
N VAL A 97 -10.89 17.45 -5.82
CA VAL A 97 -11.62 16.18 -5.71
C VAL A 97 -10.86 15.26 -4.76
N PRO A 98 -11.54 14.66 -3.75
CA PRO A 98 -10.92 13.71 -2.85
C PRO A 98 -10.23 12.56 -3.59
N LEU A 99 -8.98 12.27 -3.23
CA LEU A 99 -8.12 11.29 -3.87
C LEU A 99 -7.73 10.19 -2.91
N VAL A 100 -8.00 8.94 -3.28
CA VAL A 100 -7.41 7.75 -2.69
C VAL A 100 -6.43 7.15 -3.67
N TYR A 101 -5.17 7.01 -3.28
CA TYR A 101 -4.15 6.36 -4.11
C TYR A 101 -3.85 4.93 -3.63
N ALA A 102 -3.39 4.08 -4.53
CA ALA A 102 -2.85 2.76 -4.23
C ALA A 102 -1.73 2.37 -5.19
N VAL A 103 -0.85 1.48 -4.74
CA VAL A 103 0.29 0.95 -5.51
C VAL A 103 1.19 2.08 -6.04
N VAL A 104 1.46 3.06 -5.17
CA VAL A 104 2.33 4.21 -5.45
C VAL A 104 3.57 4.12 -4.56
N PRO A 105 4.77 3.93 -5.12
CA PRO A 105 6.00 4.05 -4.37
C PRO A 105 6.27 5.52 -4.04
N ASN A 106 6.70 5.80 -2.80
CA ASN A 106 7.02 7.16 -2.32
C ASN A 106 5.94 8.21 -2.69
N PRO A 107 4.71 8.09 -2.18
CA PRO A 107 3.61 8.98 -2.55
C PRO A 107 3.89 10.45 -2.20
N GLU A 108 4.59 10.73 -1.11
CA GLU A 108 4.95 12.10 -0.73
C GLU A 108 5.90 12.76 -1.73
N GLY A 109 6.85 11.99 -2.28
CA GLY A 109 7.80 12.48 -3.30
C GLY A 109 7.15 12.94 -4.60
N ILE A 110 5.90 12.56 -4.85
CA ILE A 110 5.09 13.01 -6.01
C ILE A 110 3.89 13.89 -5.60
N GLY A 111 3.93 14.45 -4.38
CA GLY A 111 2.94 15.41 -3.90
C GLY A 111 1.62 14.82 -3.41
N LEU A 112 1.57 13.53 -3.10
CA LEU A 112 0.37 12.85 -2.58
C LEU A 112 0.30 12.94 -1.07
N LYS A 113 0.16 14.16 -0.56
CA LYS A 113 -0.03 14.46 0.86
C LYS A 113 -0.89 15.71 1.08
N GLY A 114 -1.41 15.86 2.30
CA GLY A 114 -2.18 17.03 2.70
C GLY A 114 -3.66 16.94 2.36
N ALA A 115 -4.30 18.09 2.22
CA ALA A 115 -5.75 18.20 2.05
C ALA A 115 -6.28 17.40 0.85
N GLY A 116 -7.37 16.69 1.08
CA GLY A 116 -8.07 15.92 0.07
C GLY A 116 -7.38 14.62 -0.37
N VAL A 117 -6.29 14.19 0.29
CA VAL A 117 -5.52 13.01 -0.13
C VAL A 117 -5.36 12.01 0.99
N THR A 118 -5.59 10.74 0.68
CA THR A 118 -5.23 9.57 1.48
C THR A 118 -4.94 8.39 0.56
N GLY A 119 -4.60 7.23 1.10
CA GLY A 119 -4.34 6.06 0.27
C GLY A 119 -3.96 4.80 1.02
N VAL A 120 -3.58 3.79 0.25
CA VAL A 120 -3.07 2.51 0.75
C VAL A 120 -1.60 2.42 0.39
N ALA A 121 -0.76 2.21 1.41
CA ALA A 121 0.68 2.06 1.25
C ALA A 121 1.02 0.88 0.33
N MET A 122 2.11 1.00 -0.40
CA MET A 122 2.59 -0.08 -1.28
C MET A 122 3.28 -1.21 -0.51
N SER A 123 3.70 -0.97 0.73
CA SER A 123 4.42 -1.93 1.57
C SER A 123 3.55 -2.46 2.69
N VAL A 124 3.83 -3.66 3.16
CA VAL A 124 3.22 -4.22 4.37
C VAL A 124 3.75 -3.46 5.59
N HIS A 125 2.88 -3.21 6.59
CA HIS A 125 3.26 -2.47 7.80
C HIS A 125 4.44 -3.16 8.54
N PRO A 126 5.47 -2.42 8.97
CA PRO A 126 6.66 -2.96 9.64
C PRO A 126 6.34 -3.91 10.82
N LYS A 127 5.31 -3.63 11.60
CA LYS A 127 4.87 -4.49 12.70
C LYS A 127 4.62 -5.94 12.26
N LYS A 128 4.10 -6.17 11.05
CA LYS A 128 3.85 -7.53 10.54
C LYS A 128 5.15 -8.26 10.23
N HIS A 129 6.19 -7.54 9.79
CA HIS A 129 7.53 -8.11 9.60
C HIS A 129 8.16 -8.53 10.94
N PHE A 130 8.03 -7.71 11.99
CA PHE A 130 8.57 -8.05 13.30
C PHE A 130 7.77 -9.17 14.00
N ASN A 131 6.44 -9.24 13.80
CA ASN A 131 5.64 -10.40 14.18
C ASN A 131 6.19 -11.69 13.51
N LEU A 132 6.60 -11.59 12.24
CA LEU A 132 7.14 -12.73 11.50
C LEU A 132 8.54 -13.14 12.00
N PHE A 133 9.44 -12.18 12.28
CA PHE A 133 10.72 -12.47 12.92
C PHE A 133 10.53 -13.19 14.26
N ARG A 134 9.58 -12.73 15.06
CA ARG A 134 9.25 -13.39 16.34
C ARG A 134 8.74 -14.81 16.14
N ALA A 135 7.90 -15.03 15.11
CA ALA A 135 7.35 -16.33 14.79
C ALA A 135 8.42 -17.30 14.22
N LEU A 136 9.43 -16.82 13.51
CA LEU A 136 10.53 -17.64 13.00
C LEU A 136 11.40 -18.24 14.10
N GLY A 137 11.43 -17.64 15.29
CA GLY A 137 12.12 -18.23 16.44
C GLY A 137 12.59 -17.23 17.48
N GLY A 138 12.61 -17.64 18.73
CA GLY A 138 13.05 -16.81 19.86
C GLY A 138 14.54 -16.50 19.91
N SER A 139 15.35 -17.08 19.02
CA SER A 139 16.80 -16.80 18.87
C SER A 139 17.07 -15.48 18.16
N ILE A 140 16.12 -14.95 17.37
CA ILE A 140 16.29 -13.67 16.67
C ILE A 140 16.12 -12.54 17.70
N LYS A 141 17.22 -11.87 18.02
CA LYS A 141 17.30 -10.74 18.94
C LYS A 141 17.76 -9.46 18.28
N ARG A 142 18.52 -9.57 17.19
CA ARG A 142 19.11 -8.44 16.46
C ARG A 142 18.78 -8.58 14.98
N VAL A 143 18.04 -7.63 14.44
CA VAL A 143 17.64 -7.60 13.03
C VAL A 143 18.40 -6.47 12.34
N GLY A 144 19.13 -6.78 11.29
CA GLY A 144 19.85 -5.81 10.48
C GLY A 144 18.96 -5.20 9.40
N VAL A 145 19.14 -3.91 9.12
CA VAL A 145 18.56 -3.23 7.95
C VAL A 145 19.56 -2.20 7.40
N ILE A 146 19.66 -2.14 6.06
CA ILE A 146 20.39 -1.08 5.36
C ILE A 146 19.36 -0.28 4.57
N TYR A 147 19.41 1.06 4.65
CA TYR A 147 18.39 1.92 4.04
C TYR A 147 18.92 3.32 3.69
N ASN A 148 18.27 3.99 2.76
CA ASN A 148 18.52 5.41 2.48
C ASN A 148 17.52 6.26 3.30
N PRO A 149 18.00 7.15 4.20
CA PRO A 149 17.12 7.98 5.02
C PRO A 149 16.20 8.90 4.22
N GLN A 150 16.62 9.33 3.04
CA GLN A 150 15.79 10.19 2.18
C GLN A 150 14.58 9.46 1.58
N LYS A 151 14.56 8.11 1.63
CA LYS A 151 13.50 7.29 1.03
C LYS A 151 12.72 6.47 2.05
N SER A 152 13.39 6.00 3.10
CA SER A 152 12.84 4.95 3.94
C SER A 152 12.97 5.23 5.45
N GLN A 153 13.31 6.48 5.86
CA GLN A 153 13.48 6.82 7.28
C GLN A 153 12.24 6.47 8.11
N ASP A 154 11.06 6.98 7.71
CA ASP A 154 9.82 6.78 8.46
C ASP A 154 9.45 5.29 8.57
N TYR A 155 9.67 4.52 7.50
CA TYR A 155 9.41 3.08 7.48
C TYR A 155 10.34 2.32 8.44
N VAL A 156 11.61 2.72 8.51
CA VAL A 156 12.59 2.15 9.44
C VAL A 156 12.31 2.57 10.89
N ASP A 157 11.87 3.80 11.12
CA ASP A 157 11.47 4.27 12.46
C ASP A 157 10.23 3.51 12.99
N GLU A 158 9.24 3.26 12.13
CA GLU A 158 8.13 2.36 12.47
C GLU A 158 8.62 0.93 12.75
N GLY A 159 9.60 0.46 11.99
CA GLY A 159 10.28 -0.82 12.20
C GLY A 159 10.97 -0.89 13.56
N ALA A 160 11.68 0.17 13.96
CA ALA A 160 12.33 0.24 15.26
C ALA A 160 11.33 0.15 16.41
N ARG A 161 10.23 0.91 16.34
CA ARG A 161 9.13 0.82 17.34
C ARG A 161 8.50 -0.57 17.40
N ALA A 162 8.34 -1.22 16.26
CA ALA A 162 7.82 -2.58 16.20
C ALA A 162 8.80 -3.60 16.79
N ALA A 163 10.10 -3.43 16.54
CA ALA A 163 11.17 -4.28 17.07
C ALA A 163 11.21 -4.26 18.61
N GLU A 164 11.14 -3.06 19.20
CA GLU A 164 11.09 -2.86 20.67
C GLU A 164 9.93 -3.63 21.28
N GLY A 165 8.75 -3.59 20.69
CA GLY A 165 7.56 -4.34 21.14
C GLY A 165 7.75 -5.87 21.15
N HIS A 166 8.79 -6.39 20.48
CA HIS A 166 9.13 -7.81 20.44
C HIS A 166 10.45 -8.15 21.15
N SER A 167 11.04 -7.20 21.87
CA SER A 167 12.39 -7.34 22.47
C SER A 167 13.45 -7.71 21.41
N ILE A 168 13.33 -7.13 20.23
CA ILE A 168 14.27 -7.24 19.13
C ILE A 168 14.98 -5.89 18.97
N GLN A 169 16.30 -5.90 18.86
CA GLN A 169 17.09 -4.73 18.54
C GLN A 169 17.15 -4.57 17.01
N LEU A 170 16.78 -3.40 16.48
CA LEU A 170 17.02 -3.06 15.08
C LEU A 170 18.41 -2.45 14.91
N VAL A 171 19.29 -3.13 14.19
CA VAL A 171 20.62 -2.65 13.80
C VAL A 171 20.51 -1.99 12.44
N ALA A 172 20.35 -0.67 12.42
CA ALA A 172 20.10 0.10 11.20
C ALA A 172 21.37 0.79 10.70
N LYS A 173 21.71 0.62 9.43
CA LYS A 173 22.82 1.27 8.74
C LYS A 173 22.29 2.15 7.60
N LYS A 174 22.82 3.38 7.52
CA LYS A 174 22.41 4.36 6.52
C LYS A 174 23.29 4.26 5.29
N ALA A 175 22.69 4.09 4.11
CA ALA A 175 23.34 4.09 2.81
C ALA A 175 23.00 5.36 2.04
N SER A 176 23.97 5.95 1.37
CA SER A 176 23.77 7.06 0.43
C SER A 176 23.59 6.57 -1.01
N GLY A 177 24.12 5.39 -1.31
CA GLY A 177 24.06 4.74 -2.61
C GLY A 177 24.22 3.21 -2.51
N GLU A 178 23.98 2.52 -3.62
CA GLU A 178 24.14 1.06 -3.71
C GLU A 178 25.57 0.59 -3.36
N GLN A 179 26.57 1.40 -3.72
CA GLN A 179 27.99 1.11 -3.48
C GLN A 179 28.34 0.99 -1.99
N ASP A 180 27.54 1.54 -1.09
CA ASP A 180 27.78 1.47 0.35
C ASP A 180 27.37 0.11 0.93
N VAL A 181 26.44 -0.59 0.28
CA VAL A 181 25.79 -1.82 0.79
C VAL A 181 26.81 -2.91 1.16
N PRO A 182 27.85 -3.22 0.35
CA PRO A 182 28.80 -4.27 0.69
C PRO A 182 29.58 -4.00 1.99
N ASN A 183 30.01 -2.75 2.20
CA ASN A 183 30.76 -2.39 3.40
C ASN A 183 29.87 -2.37 4.64
N LEU A 184 28.69 -1.75 4.54
CA LEU A 184 27.71 -1.70 5.63
C LEU A 184 27.25 -3.10 6.06
N LEU A 185 27.06 -4.01 5.09
CA LEU A 185 26.73 -5.40 5.42
C LEU A 185 27.87 -6.11 6.15
N ARG A 186 29.11 -5.99 5.69
CA ARG A 186 30.27 -6.59 6.37
C ARG A 186 30.44 -6.09 7.80
N GLU A 187 30.17 -4.80 8.06
CA GLU A 187 30.24 -4.22 9.39
C GLU A 187 29.19 -4.78 10.35
N MET A 188 28.02 -5.19 9.85
CA MET A 188 26.91 -5.60 10.70
C MET A 188 26.65 -7.10 10.72
N ILE A 189 27.14 -7.87 9.74
CA ILE A 189 26.70 -9.25 9.51
C ILE A 189 26.97 -10.17 10.71
N ASP A 190 28.09 -9.98 11.42
CA ASP A 190 28.44 -10.75 12.62
C ASP A 190 27.72 -10.24 13.90
N GLN A 191 26.94 -9.17 13.81
CA GLN A 191 26.21 -8.55 14.91
C GLN A 191 24.71 -8.78 14.85
N ILE A 192 24.20 -9.47 13.84
CA ILE A 192 22.77 -9.66 13.60
C ILE A 192 22.39 -11.13 13.54
N ASP A 193 21.15 -11.42 13.91
CA ASP A 193 20.59 -12.77 13.88
C ASP A 193 19.64 -12.97 12.69
N ALA A 194 19.19 -11.89 12.05
CA ALA A 194 18.38 -11.89 10.82
C ALA A 194 18.59 -10.58 10.05
N PHE A 195 18.28 -10.58 8.76
CA PHE A 195 18.35 -9.40 7.91
C PHE A 195 16.97 -9.06 7.33
N TRP A 196 16.57 -7.80 7.46
CA TRP A 196 15.32 -7.25 6.92
C TRP A 196 15.61 -6.43 5.67
N LEU A 197 15.35 -6.99 4.51
CA LEU A 197 15.46 -6.27 3.24
C LEU A 197 14.14 -5.54 2.96
N ILE A 198 14.16 -4.23 3.04
CA ILE A 198 13.02 -3.35 2.77
C ILE A 198 12.99 -2.89 1.31
N PRO A 199 11.85 -2.41 0.78
CA PRO A 199 11.73 -1.92 -0.60
C PRO A 199 12.35 -0.52 -0.78
N ASP A 200 13.67 -0.42 -0.57
CA ASP A 200 14.46 0.80 -0.75
C ASP A 200 15.20 0.76 -2.08
N SER A 201 14.82 1.62 -3.02
CA SER A 201 15.39 1.63 -4.38
C SER A 201 16.86 2.09 -4.46
N THR A 202 17.43 2.60 -3.37
CA THR A 202 18.87 2.87 -3.25
C THR A 202 19.65 1.61 -2.90
N VAL A 203 19.05 0.75 -2.07
CA VAL A 203 19.69 -0.46 -1.53
C VAL A 203 19.42 -1.67 -2.41
N VAL A 204 18.24 -1.77 -3.01
CA VAL A 204 17.79 -2.96 -3.74
C VAL A 204 18.04 -2.84 -5.23
N SER A 205 19.11 -3.48 -5.68
CA SER A 205 19.40 -3.77 -7.09
C SER A 205 19.62 -5.28 -7.26
N ARG A 206 19.82 -5.72 -8.49
CA ARG A 206 20.20 -7.12 -8.76
C ARG A 206 21.53 -7.48 -8.09
N ASN A 207 22.52 -6.58 -8.12
CA ASN A 207 23.86 -6.85 -7.59
C ASN A 207 23.88 -6.83 -6.06
N SER A 208 23.29 -5.80 -5.45
CA SER A 208 23.24 -5.68 -3.99
C SER A 208 22.41 -6.81 -3.37
N TYR A 209 21.27 -7.17 -3.99
CA TYR A 209 20.49 -8.31 -3.53
C TYR A 209 21.28 -9.62 -3.56
N LYS A 210 21.97 -9.91 -4.68
CA LYS A 210 22.82 -11.09 -4.80
C LYS A 210 23.90 -11.11 -3.73
N PHE A 211 24.54 -9.98 -3.47
CA PHE A 211 25.58 -9.84 -2.43
C PHE A 211 25.00 -10.10 -1.03
N ILE A 212 23.86 -9.46 -0.69
CA ILE A 212 23.19 -9.66 0.60
C ILE A 212 22.79 -11.13 0.76
N LEU A 213 22.15 -11.73 -0.26
CA LEU A 213 21.71 -13.13 -0.22
C LEU A 213 22.87 -14.09 0.01
N GLN A 214 23.97 -13.95 -0.72
CA GLN A 214 25.14 -14.81 -0.58
C GLN A 214 25.72 -14.74 0.84
N ASN A 215 25.96 -13.54 1.35
CA ASN A 215 26.55 -13.34 2.68
C ASN A 215 25.63 -13.81 3.80
N THR A 216 24.32 -13.57 3.69
CA THR A 216 23.35 -14.04 4.70
C THR A 216 23.22 -15.56 4.70
N LEU A 217 23.24 -16.22 3.53
CA LEU A 217 23.24 -17.69 3.42
C LEU A 217 24.52 -18.31 3.98
N GLU A 218 25.69 -17.76 3.68
CA GLU A 218 26.97 -18.25 4.19
C GLU A 218 27.05 -18.17 5.71
N LYS A 219 26.48 -17.14 6.31
CA LYS A 219 26.45 -16.93 7.77
C LYS A 219 25.26 -17.60 8.48
N GLY A 220 24.37 -18.26 7.74
CA GLY A 220 23.16 -18.87 8.31
C GLY A 220 22.14 -17.84 8.85
N ILE A 221 22.15 -16.61 8.33
CA ILE A 221 21.28 -15.51 8.76
C ILE A 221 20.00 -15.50 7.93
N PRO A 222 18.81 -15.67 8.52
CA PRO A 222 17.54 -15.56 7.83
C PRO A 222 17.37 -14.22 7.12
N LEU A 223 17.08 -14.25 5.80
CA LEU A 223 16.79 -13.09 5.00
C LEU A 223 15.27 -12.97 4.80
N LEU A 224 14.66 -11.92 5.37
CA LEU A 224 13.27 -11.56 5.16
C LEU A 224 13.18 -10.47 4.11
N VAL A 225 12.33 -10.69 3.10
CA VAL A 225 12.18 -9.82 1.93
C VAL A 225 10.73 -9.37 1.72
N PHE A 226 10.54 -8.40 0.85
CA PHE A 226 9.25 -7.73 0.59
C PHE A 226 8.52 -8.22 -0.68
N SER A 227 9.05 -9.21 -1.40
CA SER A 227 8.41 -9.70 -2.63
C SER A 227 8.63 -11.19 -2.89
N SER A 228 7.66 -11.82 -3.57
CA SER A 228 7.70 -13.20 -4.04
C SER A 228 8.94 -13.50 -4.88
N ASP A 229 9.32 -12.59 -5.76
CA ASP A 229 10.43 -12.82 -6.69
C ASP A 229 11.77 -12.93 -5.97
N LEU A 230 11.93 -12.20 -4.86
CA LEU A 230 13.13 -12.31 -4.02
C LEU A 230 13.16 -13.64 -3.24
N VAL A 231 12.00 -14.17 -2.82
CA VAL A 231 11.91 -15.52 -2.23
C VAL A 231 12.27 -16.58 -3.25
N LYS A 232 11.73 -16.51 -4.47
CA LYS A 232 12.12 -17.40 -5.58
C LYS A 232 13.62 -17.34 -5.88
N ALA A 233 14.20 -16.14 -5.77
CA ALA A 233 15.63 -15.91 -6.00
C ALA A 233 16.51 -16.35 -4.82
N GLY A 234 15.95 -16.97 -3.76
CA GLY A 234 16.71 -17.65 -2.71
C GLY A 234 16.59 -17.05 -1.30
N ALA A 235 15.78 -16.02 -1.05
CA ALA A 235 15.51 -15.58 0.31
C ALA A 235 14.69 -16.63 1.08
N LEU A 236 14.84 -16.67 2.41
CA LEU A 236 14.13 -17.64 3.25
C LEU A 236 12.62 -17.35 3.30
N VAL A 237 12.26 -16.09 3.50
CA VAL A 237 10.88 -15.70 3.77
C VAL A 237 10.56 -14.34 3.15
N GLY A 238 9.37 -14.22 2.58
CA GLY A 238 8.82 -12.99 2.03
C GLY A 238 7.50 -12.62 2.67
N LEU A 239 7.28 -11.33 2.82
CA LEU A 239 6.00 -10.76 3.19
C LEU A 239 5.66 -9.67 2.15
N SER A 240 5.00 -10.09 1.09
CA SER A 240 4.61 -9.20 -0.01
C SER A 240 3.21 -8.63 0.19
N PRO A 241 2.92 -7.41 -0.30
CA PRO A 241 1.57 -6.84 -0.20
C PRO A 241 0.54 -7.69 -0.94
N ASP A 242 -0.64 -7.85 -0.36
CA ASP A 242 -1.79 -8.40 -1.05
C ASP A 242 -2.49 -7.29 -1.84
N PHE A 243 -2.42 -7.35 -3.17
CA PHE A 243 -2.99 -6.32 -4.02
C PHE A 243 -4.53 -6.36 -4.07
N GLY A 244 -5.15 -7.52 -3.84
CA GLY A 244 -6.59 -7.61 -3.67
C GLY A 244 -7.05 -6.89 -2.40
N ASP A 245 -6.38 -7.14 -1.27
CA ASP A 245 -6.62 -6.44 -0.02
C ASP A 245 -6.31 -4.93 -0.11
N THR A 246 -5.30 -4.55 -0.90
CA THR A 246 -5.03 -3.14 -1.21
C THR A 246 -6.25 -2.45 -1.81
N GLY A 247 -6.91 -3.12 -2.76
CA GLY A 247 -8.15 -2.62 -3.38
C GLY A 247 -9.32 -2.57 -2.40
N ASP A 248 -9.50 -3.60 -1.58
CA ASP A 248 -10.53 -3.65 -0.53
C ASP A 248 -10.38 -2.49 0.46
N LYS A 249 -9.16 -2.21 0.92
CA LYS A 249 -8.87 -1.08 1.82
C LYS A 249 -9.12 0.28 1.16
N ALA A 250 -8.78 0.43 -0.12
CA ALA A 250 -9.11 1.64 -0.86
C ALA A 250 -10.62 1.84 -0.99
N ALA A 251 -11.38 0.76 -1.22
CA ALA A 251 -12.84 0.78 -1.24
C ALA A 251 -13.42 1.23 0.11
N GLN A 252 -12.90 0.71 1.23
CA GLN A 252 -13.32 1.13 2.58
C GLN A 252 -13.11 2.63 2.82
N MET A 253 -12.02 3.20 2.33
CA MET A 253 -11.76 4.64 2.42
C MET A 253 -12.75 5.43 1.56
N LEU A 254 -12.95 4.99 0.31
CA LEU A 254 -13.89 5.65 -0.61
C LEU A 254 -15.34 5.58 -0.13
N GLU A 255 -15.76 4.49 0.49
CA GLU A 255 -17.07 4.38 1.14
C GLU A 255 -17.30 5.50 2.18
N LYS A 256 -16.29 5.76 3.00
CA LYS A 256 -16.33 6.83 4.00
C LYS A 256 -16.31 8.22 3.34
N ILE A 257 -15.52 8.39 2.29
CA ILE A 257 -15.37 9.67 1.58
C ILE A 257 -16.68 10.04 0.87
N VAL A 258 -17.30 9.12 0.13
CA VAL A 258 -18.57 9.40 -0.57
C VAL A 258 -19.74 9.64 0.38
N THR A 259 -19.63 9.25 1.65
CA THR A 259 -20.59 9.55 2.73
C THR A 259 -20.22 10.79 3.55
N GLY A 260 -19.21 11.57 3.13
CA GLY A 260 -18.89 12.88 3.70
C GLY A 260 -17.65 12.93 4.61
N THR A 261 -16.92 11.82 4.81
CA THR A 261 -15.65 11.86 5.56
C THR A 261 -14.59 12.53 4.72
N LYS A 262 -13.84 13.46 5.29
CA LYS A 262 -12.71 14.11 4.60
C LYS A 262 -11.57 13.13 4.37
N ALA A 263 -11.00 13.08 3.16
CA ALA A 263 -9.91 12.16 2.81
C ALA A 263 -8.69 12.31 3.73
N GLU A 264 -8.28 13.55 4.02
CA GLU A 264 -7.14 13.87 4.88
C GLU A 264 -7.32 13.46 6.36
N SER A 265 -8.55 13.18 6.79
CA SER A 265 -8.81 12.67 8.15
C SER A 265 -8.64 11.15 8.26
N LEU A 266 -8.54 10.47 7.13
CA LEU A 266 -8.31 9.03 7.08
C LEU A 266 -6.79 8.78 7.05
N PRO A 267 -6.24 8.02 8.00
CA PRO A 267 -4.82 7.66 7.97
C PRO A 267 -4.53 6.77 6.76
N VAL A 268 -3.30 6.86 6.24
CA VAL A 268 -2.82 5.90 5.23
C VAL A 268 -2.94 4.48 5.79
N SER A 269 -3.59 3.59 5.04
CA SER A 269 -3.75 2.19 5.41
C SER A 269 -2.61 1.35 4.84
N TYR A 270 -2.36 0.18 5.43
CA TYR A 270 -1.37 -0.77 4.93
C TYR A 270 -2.06 -2.06 4.49
N PRO A 271 -1.67 -2.66 3.37
CA PRO A 271 -2.24 -3.94 2.94
C PRO A 271 -1.86 -5.08 3.89
N ASP A 272 -2.65 -6.12 3.84
CA ASP A 272 -2.26 -7.37 4.44
C ASP A 272 -1.08 -7.99 3.69
N GLY A 273 -0.26 -8.75 4.42
CA GLY A 273 0.90 -9.41 3.85
C GLY A 273 0.56 -10.83 3.42
N ARG A 274 1.00 -11.20 2.22
CA ARG A 274 1.03 -12.59 1.76
C ARG A 274 2.36 -13.20 2.16
N LEU A 275 2.30 -14.20 3.03
CA LEU A 275 3.47 -14.92 3.50
C LEU A 275 3.93 -15.93 2.46
N GLU A 276 5.20 -15.91 2.15
CA GLU A 276 5.87 -16.83 1.23
C GLU A 276 7.11 -17.40 1.90
N LEU A 277 7.30 -18.72 1.78
CA LEU A 277 8.37 -19.45 2.42
C LEU A 277 9.17 -20.23 1.38
N ASN A 278 10.49 -20.28 1.56
CA ASN A 278 11.38 -21.12 0.80
C ASN A 278 11.85 -22.28 1.68
N GLU A 279 11.16 -23.43 1.54
CA GLU A 279 11.45 -24.62 2.34
C GLU A 279 12.83 -25.21 2.01
N GLN A 280 13.28 -25.12 0.77
CA GLN A 280 14.62 -25.60 0.38
C GLN A 280 15.73 -24.78 1.08
N ILE A 281 15.53 -23.47 1.19
CA ILE A 281 16.47 -22.62 1.91
C ILE A 281 16.39 -22.87 3.42
N ALA A 282 15.20 -23.07 3.97
CA ALA A 282 15.03 -23.43 5.38
C ALA A 282 15.78 -24.73 5.73
N GLU A 283 15.64 -25.76 4.91
CA GLU A 283 16.36 -27.03 5.07
C GLU A 283 17.87 -26.84 4.98
N LYS A 284 18.36 -26.13 3.95
CA LYS A 284 19.78 -25.82 3.77
C LYS A 284 20.38 -25.07 4.95
N MET A 285 19.61 -24.14 5.53
CA MET A 285 20.02 -23.36 6.71
C MET A 285 19.76 -24.09 8.03
N LYS A 286 19.15 -25.29 7.99
CA LYS A 286 18.73 -26.06 9.16
C LYS A 286 17.78 -25.28 10.09
N ILE A 287 16.96 -24.41 9.52
CA ILE A 287 15.94 -23.63 10.22
C ILE A 287 14.64 -24.42 10.20
N LYS A 288 14.15 -24.77 11.39
CA LYS A 288 12.83 -25.40 11.53
C LYS A 288 11.75 -24.35 11.44
N LEU A 289 10.97 -24.37 10.36
CA LEU A 289 9.82 -23.50 10.20
C LEU A 289 8.68 -23.91 11.14
N PRO A 290 8.12 -22.99 11.94
CA PRO A 290 6.98 -23.29 12.81
C PRO A 290 5.74 -23.71 12.04
N GLY A 291 4.97 -24.65 12.60
CA GLY A 291 3.79 -25.19 11.92
C GLY A 291 2.68 -24.16 11.64
N ASP A 292 2.55 -23.15 12.48
CA ASP A 292 1.61 -22.04 12.31
C ASP A 292 1.99 -21.15 11.12
N LEU A 293 3.28 -20.95 10.84
CA LEU A 293 3.74 -20.26 9.62
C LEU A 293 3.49 -21.10 8.38
N LEU A 294 3.74 -22.40 8.46
CA LEU A 294 3.45 -23.34 7.37
C LEU A 294 1.96 -23.39 7.02
N ALA A 295 1.07 -23.27 8.01
CA ALA A 295 -0.37 -23.24 7.80
C ALA A 295 -0.88 -21.93 7.17
N ARG A 296 -0.17 -20.81 7.37
CA ARG A 296 -0.53 -19.46 6.88
C ARG A 296 0.12 -19.07 5.55
N ARG A 297 0.96 -19.93 5.02
CA ARG A 297 1.70 -19.65 3.78
C ARG A 297 0.80 -19.53 2.55
N GLY A 298 1.09 -18.54 1.70
CA GLY A 298 0.43 -18.40 0.39
C GLY A 298 1.11 -19.22 -0.71
N LYS A 299 2.45 -19.22 -0.76
CA LYS A 299 3.26 -19.97 -1.73
C LYS A 299 4.49 -20.59 -1.06
N ILE A 300 4.91 -21.74 -1.63
CA ILE A 300 6.12 -22.49 -1.24
C ILE A 300 7.07 -22.50 -2.44
N TYR A 301 8.36 -22.36 -2.18
CA TYR A 301 9.42 -22.50 -3.16
C TYR A 301 10.45 -23.53 -2.68
#